data_37102cb2fd69dc91395cddcdcad0afa5
#
_entry.id   37102cb2fd69dc91395cddcdcad0afa5
#
_cell.length_a   1.000
_cell.length_b   1.000
_cell.length_c   1.000
_cell.angle_alpha   90.00
_cell.angle_beta   90.00
_cell.angle_gamma   90.00
#
_symmetry.space_group_name_H-M   'P 1'
#
loop_
_entity.id
_entity.type
_entity.pdbx_description
1 polymer ?
#
loop_
_entity_poly.entity_id
_entity_poly.type
_entity_poly.pdbx_seq_one_letter_code
_entity_poly.pdbx_strand_id
1 'polypeptide(L)'
;DIIITNIDKNGTVTNNSYIPKRQKDFEGKECYNSFAMTRDRYGIYIMFNDHIKNYDNNAFTPVKCYNGDKMRTQVNFVQVFSDGSYRWSKAFDTKQMKMPFFKTLYLTTTSKILFFSRFQDHNILGEFEIR
;
A
#
# COMPACT_ATOMS: atom_id res chain seq x y z
N ASP A 1 -10.40 0.90 -2.94
CA ASP A 1 -10.46 1.02 -1.47
C ASP A 1 -10.09 -0.31 -0.82
N ILE A 2 -9.51 -0.26 0.37
CA ILE A 2 -9.21 -1.42 1.19
C ILE A 2 -10.07 -1.34 2.46
N ILE A 3 -10.81 -2.41 2.73
CA ILE A 3 -11.61 -2.53 3.94
C ILE A 3 -11.01 -3.66 4.77
N ILE A 4 -10.75 -3.39 6.04
CA ILE A 4 -10.26 -4.37 7.00
C ILE A 4 -11.34 -4.54 8.06
N THR A 5 -11.84 -5.76 8.18
CA THR A 5 -12.84 -6.13 9.18
C THR A 5 -12.19 -7.00 10.24
N ASN A 6 -12.23 -6.56 11.48
CA ASN A 6 -11.82 -7.36 12.62
C ASN A 6 -13.00 -8.15 13.15
N ILE A 7 -12.81 -9.47 13.27
CA ILE A 7 -13.83 -10.41 13.74
C ILE A 7 -13.25 -11.12 14.95
N ASP A 8 -14.02 -11.17 16.04
CA ASP A 8 -13.62 -11.89 17.26
C ASP A 8 -13.77 -13.42 17.09
N LYS A 9 -13.35 -14.16 18.10
CA LYS A 9 -13.43 -15.63 18.10
C LYS A 9 -14.87 -16.19 18.05
N ASN A 10 -15.87 -15.36 18.30
CA ASN A 10 -17.29 -15.72 18.26
C ASN A 10 -17.95 -15.37 16.92
N GLY A 11 -17.17 -14.81 15.98
CA GLY A 11 -17.68 -14.36 14.67
C GLY A 11 -18.27 -12.95 14.68
N THR A 12 -18.15 -12.21 15.78
CA THR A 12 -18.70 -10.85 15.89
C THR A 12 -17.72 -9.83 15.31
N VAL A 13 -18.21 -8.93 14.44
CA VAL A 13 -17.42 -7.81 13.94
C VAL A 13 -17.17 -6.82 15.06
N THR A 14 -15.92 -6.60 15.41
CA THR A 14 -15.50 -5.69 16.48
C THR A 14 -15.21 -4.28 15.97
N ASN A 15 -14.62 -4.17 14.78
CA ASN A 15 -14.40 -2.89 14.10
C ASN A 15 -14.14 -3.06 12.60
N ASN A 16 -14.22 -1.95 11.88
CA ASN A 16 -13.87 -1.84 10.47
C ASN A 16 -12.93 -0.66 10.27
N SER A 17 -11.87 -0.86 9.49
CA SER A 17 -10.98 0.19 9.02
C SER A 17 -11.17 0.38 7.53
N TYR A 18 -11.32 1.62 7.10
CA TYR A 18 -11.46 1.99 5.70
C TYR A 18 -10.24 2.78 5.25
N ILE A 19 -9.48 2.22 4.31
CA ILE A 19 -8.31 2.87 3.73
C ILE A 19 -8.67 3.30 2.32
N PRO A 20 -8.76 4.60 2.05
CA PRO A 20 -9.11 5.11 0.74
C PRO A 20 -7.97 4.82 -0.25
N LYS A 21 -8.26 3.97 -1.24
CA LYS A 21 -7.33 3.61 -2.31
C LYS A 21 -8.08 3.60 -3.63
N ARG A 22 -7.92 4.65 -4.42
CA ARG A 22 -8.63 4.80 -5.67
C ARG A 22 -7.70 4.59 -6.86
N GLN A 23 -7.83 3.44 -7.51
CA GLN A 23 -7.05 3.07 -8.69
C GLN A 23 -7.98 2.71 -9.84
N LYS A 24 -7.58 3.07 -11.05
CA LYS A 24 -8.24 2.64 -12.29
C LYS A 24 -7.23 1.90 -13.14
N ASP A 25 -7.69 0.78 -13.67
CA ASP A 25 -7.00 0.08 -14.72
C ASP A 25 -7.37 0.71 -16.07
N PHE A 26 -6.37 0.91 -16.92
CA PHE A 26 -6.59 1.30 -18.32
C PHE A 26 -6.17 0.14 -19.20
N GLU A 27 -7.00 -0.22 -20.17
CA GLU A 27 -6.75 -1.26 -21.14
C GLU A 27 -5.32 -1.20 -21.69
N GLY A 28 -4.60 -2.33 -21.60
CA GLY A 28 -3.25 -2.49 -22.12
C GLY A 28 -2.11 -1.96 -21.26
N LYS A 29 -2.37 -1.42 -20.05
CA LYS A 29 -1.33 -1.11 -19.06
C LYS A 29 -1.35 -2.14 -17.96
N GLU A 30 -0.17 -2.68 -17.66
CA GLU A 30 -0.01 -3.62 -16.55
C GLU A 30 -0.52 -3.01 -15.24
N CYS A 31 -1.44 -3.71 -14.59
CA CYS A 31 -2.15 -3.25 -13.41
C CYS A 31 -1.22 -3.09 -12.22
N TYR A 32 -1.16 -1.90 -11.67
CA TYR A 32 -0.48 -1.61 -10.41
C TYR A 32 -1.47 -1.55 -9.23
N ASN A 33 -2.58 -2.30 -9.35
CA ASN A 33 -3.74 -2.22 -8.45
C ASN A 33 -3.61 -3.09 -7.20
N SER A 34 -2.49 -3.78 -7.04
CA SER A 34 -2.23 -4.66 -5.89
C SER A 34 -1.80 -3.90 -4.65
N PHE A 35 -1.83 -4.58 -3.53
CA PHE A 35 -1.22 -4.18 -2.28
C PHE A 35 -0.48 -5.37 -1.67
N ALA A 36 0.60 -5.11 -0.95
CA ALA A 36 1.26 -6.07 -0.09
C ALA A 36 0.70 -5.93 1.33
N MET A 37 0.52 -7.05 2.03
CA MET A 37 0.03 -7.05 3.39
C MET A 37 0.81 -8.06 4.23
N THR A 38 1.15 -7.65 5.45
CA THR A 38 1.65 -8.54 6.50
C THR A 38 1.07 -8.15 7.84
N ARG A 39 1.28 -8.96 8.86
CA ARG A 39 0.83 -8.65 10.21
C ARG A 39 1.84 -9.12 11.26
N ASP A 40 1.84 -8.44 12.39
CA ASP A 40 2.52 -8.86 13.61
C ASP A 40 1.63 -8.63 14.84
N ARG A 41 2.23 -8.65 16.05
CA ARG A 41 1.52 -8.38 17.31
C ARG A 41 1.03 -6.93 17.46
N TYR A 42 1.56 -6.01 16.66
CA TYR A 42 1.22 -4.58 16.76
C TYR A 42 0.18 -4.14 15.74
N GLY A 43 -0.15 -4.98 14.74
CA GLY A 43 -1.18 -4.66 13.77
C GLY A 43 -0.99 -5.30 12.40
N ILE A 44 -1.77 -4.77 11.47
CA ILE A 44 -1.71 -5.13 10.06
C ILE A 44 -0.99 -4.01 9.31
N TYR A 45 -0.05 -4.38 8.46
CA TYR A 45 0.74 -3.46 7.65
C TYR A 45 0.40 -3.66 6.18
N ILE A 46 0.09 -2.58 5.51
CA ILE A 46 -0.32 -2.59 4.11
C ILE A 46 0.56 -1.61 3.33
N MET A 47 1.07 -2.06 2.19
CA MET A 47 1.88 -1.25 1.30
C MET A 47 1.28 -1.28 -0.11
N PHE A 48 1.10 -0.11 -0.73
CA PHE A 48 0.50 0.01 -2.05
C PHE A 48 0.96 1.25 -2.81
N ASN A 49 0.86 1.19 -4.14
CA ASN A 49 1.06 2.35 -4.99
C ASN A 49 -0.15 3.29 -4.93
N ASP A 50 0.10 4.58 -4.92
CA ASP A 50 -0.93 5.59 -4.92
C ASP A 50 -0.47 6.86 -5.66
N HIS A 51 -1.40 7.77 -5.87
CA HIS A 51 -1.08 9.08 -6.43
C HIS A 51 -0.40 9.96 -5.36
N ILE A 52 0.70 10.62 -5.73
CA ILE A 52 1.53 11.43 -4.80
C ILE A 52 0.72 12.46 -3.99
N LYS A 53 -0.35 13.00 -4.57
CA LYS A 53 -1.22 13.98 -3.89
C LYS A 53 -2.15 13.38 -2.83
N ASN A 54 -2.29 12.05 -2.77
CA ASN A 54 -3.17 11.42 -1.78
C ASN A 54 -2.52 11.34 -0.41
N TYR A 55 -1.19 11.40 -0.35
CA TYR A 55 -0.46 11.37 0.93
C TYR A 55 -0.66 12.64 1.76
N ASP A 56 -0.72 13.80 1.11
CA ASP A 56 -0.81 15.11 1.79
C ASP A 56 -2.25 15.46 2.19
N ASN A 57 -3.21 14.62 1.83
CA ASN A 57 -4.62 14.85 2.11
C ASN A 57 -5.04 14.14 3.40
N ASN A 58 -5.48 14.91 4.39
CA ASN A 58 -6.25 14.38 5.50
C ASN A 58 -7.40 13.52 4.97
N ALA A 59 -7.76 12.47 5.68
CA ALA A 59 -8.66 11.36 5.28
C ALA A 59 -10.04 11.74 4.69
N PHE A 60 -10.38 13.01 4.60
CA PHE A 60 -11.65 13.53 4.12
C PHE A 60 -11.59 14.23 2.76
N THR A 61 -10.42 14.35 2.14
CA THR A 61 -10.30 14.98 0.82
C THR A 61 -10.50 13.95 -0.29
N PRO A 62 -11.12 14.32 -1.42
CA PRO A 62 -11.31 13.40 -2.53
C PRO A 62 -9.97 12.81 -2.98
N VAL A 63 -9.84 11.51 -2.84
CA VAL A 63 -8.65 10.76 -3.23
C VAL A 63 -8.47 10.86 -4.75
N LYS A 64 -7.31 11.29 -5.20
CA LYS A 64 -6.96 11.30 -6.63
C LYS A 64 -6.84 9.87 -7.14
N CYS A 65 -7.40 9.63 -8.31
CA CYS A 65 -7.27 8.34 -8.96
C CYS A 65 -5.83 8.12 -9.43
N TYR A 66 -5.22 7.00 -9.01
CA TYR A 66 -3.94 6.55 -9.52
C TYR A 66 -4.16 5.79 -10.83
N ASN A 67 -3.44 6.19 -11.87
CA ASN A 67 -3.57 5.64 -13.23
C ASN A 67 -2.26 5.05 -13.77
N GLY A 68 -1.31 4.71 -12.90
CA GLY A 68 -0.01 4.17 -13.30
C GLY A 68 0.98 5.22 -13.83
N ASP A 69 0.71 6.52 -13.66
CA ASP A 69 1.64 7.58 -14.05
C ASP A 69 2.88 7.55 -13.16
N LYS A 70 4.02 7.23 -13.76
CA LYS A 70 5.32 7.09 -13.08
C LYS A 70 5.74 8.34 -12.32
N MET A 71 5.47 9.50 -12.88
CA MET A 71 5.89 10.79 -12.29
C MET A 71 5.02 11.21 -11.10
N ARG A 72 3.88 10.54 -10.92
CA ARG A 72 2.90 10.84 -9.87
C ARG A 72 2.67 9.70 -8.90
N THR A 73 3.57 8.73 -8.89
CA THR A 73 3.50 7.58 -7.99
C THR A 73 4.11 7.88 -6.64
N GLN A 74 3.44 7.45 -5.59
CA GLN A 74 3.93 7.36 -4.23
C GLN A 74 3.65 5.96 -3.72
N VAL A 75 4.60 5.34 -3.04
CA VAL A 75 4.35 4.10 -2.30
C VAL A 75 3.95 4.45 -0.88
N ASN A 76 2.74 4.09 -0.52
CA ASN A 76 2.18 4.33 0.79
C ASN A 76 2.32 3.11 1.68
N PHE A 77 2.50 3.37 2.97
CA PHE A 77 2.56 2.38 4.02
C PHE A 77 1.52 2.73 5.09
N VAL A 78 0.65 1.79 5.39
CA VAL A 78 -0.43 1.97 6.38
C VAL A 78 -0.29 0.88 7.43
N GLN A 79 -0.24 1.31 8.70
CA GLN A 79 -0.36 0.43 9.85
C GLN A 79 -1.78 0.54 10.40
N VAL A 80 -2.47 -0.58 10.52
CA VAL A 80 -3.82 -0.67 11.12
C VAL A 80 -3.71 -1.36 12.46
N PHE A 81 -4.18 -0.70 13.51
CA PHE A 81 -4.14 -1.19 14.89
C PHE A 81 -5.36 -2.06 15.22
N SER A 82 -5.28 -2.77 16.34
CA SER A 82 -6.36 -3.67 16.79
C SER A 82 -7.67 -2.96 17.11
N ASP A 83 -7.62 -1.68 17.45
CA ASP A 83 -8.80 -0.83 17.70
C ASP A 83 -9.46 -0.30 16.42
N GLY A 84 -8.90 -0.61 15.24
CA GLY A 84 -9.37 -0.14 13.95
C GLY A 84 -8.82 1.23 13.52
N SER A 85 -8.09 1.92 14.38
CA SER A 85 -7.35 3.12 13.98
C SER A 85 -6.21 2.77 13.03
N TYR A 86 -5.73 3.74 12.25
CA TYR A 86 -4.59 3.52 11.38
C TYR A 86 -3.66 4.72 11.29
N ARG A 87 -2.39 4.44 11.03
CA ARG A 87 -1.35 5.42 10.73
C ARG A 87 -0.93 5.27 9.28
N TRP A 88 -0.89 6.38 8.58
CA TRP A 88 -0.46 6.45 7.20
C TRP A 88 0.93 7.10 7.11
N SER A 89 1.83 6.53 6.32
CA SER A 89 3.17 7.06 6.06
C SER A 89 3.61 6.76 4.62
N LYS A 90 4.63 7.47 4.15
CA LYS A 90 5.33 7.09 2.92
C LYS A 90 6.24 5.91 3.21
N ALA A 91 6.18 4.87 2.40
CA ALA A 91 7.15 3.78 2.50
C ALA A 91 8.54 4.28 2.10
N PHE A 92 8.62 5.03 0.99
CA PHE A 92 9.82 5.70 0.51
C PHE A 92 9.45 6.74 -0.55
N ASP A 93 10.36 7.69 -0.79
CA ASP A 93 10.19 8.67 -1.84
C ASP A 93 10.62 8.08 -3.20
N THR A 94 9.65 7.83 -4.06
CA THR A 94 9.89 7.28 -5.40
C THR A 94 10.73 8.17 -6.28
N LYS A 95 10.74 9.49 -6.05
CA LYS A 95 11.59 10.42 -6.79
C LYS A 95 13.06 10.26 -6.43
N GLN A 96 13.36 10.11 -5.14
CA GLN A 96 14.72 9.93 -4.64
C GLN A 96 15.29 8.57 -5.03
N MET A 97 14.49 7.53 -4.95
CA MET A 97 14.94 6.17 -5.24
C MET A 97 14.91 5.82 -6.73
N LYS A 98 14.32 6.70 -7.60
CA LYS A 98 14.07 6.41 -9.02
C LYS A 98 13.36 5.07 -9.24
N MET A 99 12.66 4.59 -8.22
CA MET A 99 11.93 3.32 -8.25
C MET A 99 10.49 3.58 -8.63
N PRO A 100 10.05 3.05 -9.74
CA PRO A 100 8.77 3.45 -10.27
C PRO A 100 7.59 2.63 -9.82
N PHE A 101 7.72 1.32 -9.49
CA PHE A 101 6.52 0.51 -9.34
C PHE A 101 6.74 -0.81 -8.59
N PHE A 102 5.78 -1.16 -7.75
CA PHE A 102 5.56 -2.53 -7.33
C PHE A 102 4.75 -3.26 -8.41
N LYS A 103 5.34 -4.22 -9.03
CA LYS A 103 4.64 -5.22 -9.80
C LYS A 103 4.42 -6.42 -8.87
N THR A 104 3.22 -6.80 -8.71
CA THR A 104 2.49 -7.87 -8.02
C THR A 104 3.23 -9.06 -7.35
N LEU A 105 4.53 -9.14 -7.30
CA LEU A 105 5.23 -10.21 -6.59
C LEU A 105 5.81 -9.66 -5.30
N TYR A 106 5.20 -10.03 -4.20
CA TYR A 106 5.75 -9.77 -2.88
C TYR A 106 5.71 -11.05 -2.04
N LEU A 107 6.71 -11.20 -1.22
CA LEU A 107 6.75 -12.20 -0.17
C LEU A 107 6.75 -11.46 1.16
N THR A 108 5.92 -11.89 2.08
CA THR A 108 5.86 -11.29 3.42
C THR A 108 6.33 -12.27 4.47
N THR A 109 7.08 -11.75 5.44
CA THR A 109 7.34 -12.39 6.72
C THR A 109 6.73 -11.54 7.82
N THR A 110 6.86 -11.95 9.08
CA THR A 110 6.31 -11.20 10.22
C THR A 110 6.87 -9.79 10.39
N SER A 111 8.04 -9.50 9.81
CA SER A 111 8.72 -8.20 9.96
C SER A 111 9.22 -7.59 8.65
N LYS A 112 9.03 -8.26 7.53
CA LYS A 112 9.60 -7.82 6.25
C LYS A 112 8.63 -8.02 5.11
N ILE A 113 8.67 -7.08 4.16
CA ILE A 113 8.03 -7.17 2.86
C ILE A 113 9.12 -7.17 1.81
N LEU A 114 9.31 -8.31 1.14
CA LEU A 114 10.14 -8.40 -0.04
C LEU A 114 9.27 -8.05 -1.24
N PHE A 115 9.76 -7.17 -2.10
CA PHE A 115 9.01 -6.73 -3.26
C PHE A 115 9.85 -6.75 -4.54
N PHE A 116 9.16 -6.96 -5.63
CA PHE A 116 9.72 -6.87 -6.97
C PHE A 116 9.21 -5.60 -7.65
N SER A 117 10.13 -4.88 -8.27
CA SER A 117 9.81 -3.74 -9.13
C SER A 117 10.49 -3.88 -10.48
N ARG A 118 9.93 -3.29 -11.50
CA ARG A 118 10.55 -3.20 -12.83
C ARG A 118 10.65 -1.74 -13.25
N PHE A 119 11.85 -1.31 -13.58
CA PHE A 119 12.10 0.02 -14.10
C PHE A 119 12.85 -0.07 -15.42
N GLN A 120 12.22 0.39 -16.50
CA GLN A 120 12.74 0.20 -17.85
C GLN A 120 13.01 -1.31 -18.08
N ASP A 121 14.26 -1.67 -18.35
CA ASP A 121 14.68 -3.06 -18.58
C ASP A 121 15.33 -3.71 -17.34
N HIS A 122 15.28 -3.05 -16.18
CA HIS A 122 15.88 -3.55 -14.95
C HIS A 122 14.83 -4.11 -14.00
N ASN A 123 15.08 -5.30 -13.50
CA ASN A 123 14.33 -5.88 -12.39
C ASN A 123 15.03 -5.49 -11.07
N ILE A 124 14.23 -5.02 -10.11
CA ILE A 124 14.71 -4.58 -8.80
C ILE A 124 14.05 -5.46 -7.75
N LEU A 125 14.89 -6.08 -6.92
CA LEU A 125 14.45 -6.74 -5.70
C LEU A 125 14.73 -5.80 -4.53
N GLY A 126 13.71 -5.51 -3.75
CA GLY A 126 13.80 -4.67 -2.57
C GLY A 126 13.27 -5.36 -1.32
N GLU A 127 13.73 -4.88 -0.17
CA GLU A 127 13.27 -5.29 1.15
C GLU A 127 12.80 -4.06 1.91
N PHE A 128 11.61 -4.14 2.49
CA PHE A 128 11.07 -3.17 3.43
C PHE A 128 10.97 -3.82 4.81
N GLU A 129 11.75 -3.33 5.77
CA GLU A 129 11.74 -3.83 7.15
C GLU A 129 10.80 -2.99 8.01
N ILE A 130 9.89 -3.67 8.71
CA ILE A 130 8.97 -3.05 9.67
C ILE A 130 9.68 -3.02 11.03
N ARG A 131 9.90 -1.83 11.57
CA ARG A 131 10.55 -1.59 12.85
C ARG A 131 9.58 -0.94 13.85
#